data_ad073518213bcd489e05df1f342a6f33
#
_entry.id   ad073518213bcd489e05df1f342a6f33
#
_cell.length_a   1.000
_cell.length_b   1.000
_cell.length_c   1.000
_cell.angle_alpha   90.00
_cell.angle_beta   90.00
_cell.angle_gamma   90.00
#
_symmetry.space_group_name_H-M   'P 1'
#
loop_
_entity.id
_entity.type
_entity.pdbx_description
1 polymer ?
#
loop_
_entity_poly.entity_id
_entity_poly.type
_entity_poly.pdbx_seq_one_letter_code
_entity_poly.pdbx_strand_id
1 'polypeptide(L)'
;MDPITHTLAGAAMARVGADRTTPLATATLMLAANAPDVDMVTVWTTTGYGSIAFRRGWTHGPLALLLLPLILTALVWLWDVAVRRRRAPDAPPLRLGWILALAYIGTLSHPMLDWLNTYGIRLLMPFSDRWFYGDAVFIIDPYWWLLLASVVVLARRKASLRAVRVAGIVALAYPLALVALARVGDRLAMQAAAEQGIEGAYEVLYQPRPARPFAAQLIAVTDSAYHFGRLQWLPRPSVHYDGAVIAVGDLTHPRVVQARDEDQDVRDFLVWSRYPYVEMHTTAADGSTTVVLGDARFPRGGFAGALGGLAVSVR
;
A
#
# COMPACT_ATOMS: atom_id res chain seq x y z
N MET A 1 3.43 -0.15 1.38
CA MET A 1 4.43 -0.96 0.61
C MET A 1 4.77 -2.19 1.45
N ASP A 2 5.70 -3.01 1.03
CA ASP A 2 6.21 -4.12 1.84
C ASP A 2 7.28 -3.64 2.84
N PRO A 3 7.53 -4.38 3.95
CA PRO A 3 8.49 -3.97 4.97
C PRO A 3 9.94 -3.85 4.49
N ILE A 4 10.32 -4.55 3.40
CA ILE A 4 11.67 -4.43 2.82
C ILE A 4 11.83 -3.07 2.16
N THR A 5 10.81 -2.60 1.42
CA THR A 5 10.80 -1.25 0.82
C THR A 5 10.96 -0.17 1.90
N HIS A 6 10.19 -0.24 2.99
CA HIS A 6 10.29 0.73 4.11
C HIS A 6 11.67 0.69 4.77
N THR A 7 12.19 -0.50 5.03
CA THR A 7 13.52 -0.69 5.62
C THR A 7 14.64 -0.13 4.72
N LEU A 8 14.60 -0.44 3.42
CA LEU A 8 15.58 0.06 2.46
C LEU A 8 15.46 1.57 2.28
N ALA A 9 14.26 2.13 2.26
CA ALA A 9 14.05 3.58 2.21
C ALA A 9 14.65 4.27 3.44
N GLY A 10 14.39 3.76 4.65
CA GLY A 10 15.00 4.26 5.89
C GLY A 10 16.53 4.18 5.86
N ALA A 11 17.09 3.06 5.40
CA ALA A 11 18.53 2.90 5.24
C ALA A 11 19.12 3.86 4.19
N ALA A 12 18.46 4.03 3.04
CA ALA A 12 18.91 4.96 1.98
C ALA A 12 18.88 6.41 2.47
N MET A 13 17.81 6.84 3.15
CA MET A 13 17.73 8.17 3.78
C MET A 13 18.88 8.42 4.75
N ALA A 14 19.28 7.42 5.53
CA ALA A 14 20.45 7.54 6.39
C ALA A 14 21.72 7.79 5.58
N ARG A 15 21.96 7.01 4.52
CA ARG A 15 23.22 7.04 3.77
C ARG A 15 23.44 8.27 2.90
N VAL A 16 22.39 9.00 2.54
CA VAL A 16 22.55 10.27 1.82
C VAL A 16 23.05 11.41 2.72
N GLY A 17 23.32 11.15 4.00
CA GLY A 17 24.00 12.06 4.93
C GLY A 17 23.41 12.13 6.34
N ALA A 18 22.21 11.57 6.59
CA ALA A 18 21.58 11.63 7.90
C ALA A 18 22.33 10.80 8.97
N ASP A 19 23.07 9.76 8.58
CA ASP A 19 23.90 8.92 9.47
C ASP A 19 25.06 9.68 10.14
N ARG A 20 25.39 10.88 9.66
CA ARG A 20 26.42 11.75 10.23
C ARG A 20 25.91 12.67 11.35
N THR A 21 24.60 12.73 11.57
CA THR A 21 23.98 13.67 12.51
C THR A 21 24.09 13.20 13.97
N THR A 22 23.90 11.90 14.20
CA THR A 22 23.90 11.31 15.54
C THR A 22 24.18 9.79 15.44
N PRO A 23 24.78 9.17 16.48
CA PRO A 23 24.78 7.70 16.59
C PRO A 23 23.35 7.15 16.48
N LEU A 24 23.23 5.92 16.00
CA LEU A 24 21.96 5.21 15.80
C LEU A 24 21.01 5.84 14.74
N ALA A 25 21.42 6.89 14.02
CA ALA A 25 20.56 7.52 12.99
C ALA A 25 20.01 6.54 11.95
N THR A 26 20.86 5.61 11.46
CA THR A 26 20.42 4.58 10.50
C THR A 26 19.38 3.64 11.11
N ALA A 27 19.63 3.15 12.33
CA ALA A 27 18.68 2.26 13.00
C ALA A 27 17.35 2.98 13.28
N THR A 28 17.42 4.24 13.73
CA THR A 28 16.23 5.08 13.98
C THR A 28 15.40 5.24 12.70
N LEU A 29 16.02 5.60 11.56
CA LEU A 29 15.29 5.75 10.29
C LEU A 29 14.66 4.44 9.79
N MET A 30 15.40 3.32 9.90
CA MET A 30 14.87 2.01 9.50
C MET A 30 13.69 1.58 10.38
N LEU A 31 13.79 1.74 11.69
CA LEU A 31 12.71 1.41 12.62
C LEU A 31 11.51 2.35 12.43
N ALA A 32 11.77 3.65 12.30
CA ALA A 32 10.73 4.67 12.10
C ALA A 32 9.94 4.45 10.80
N ALA A 33 10.64 4.10 9.72
CA ALA A 33 10.01 3.81 8.43
C ALA A 33 9.12 2.55 8.46
N ASN A 34 9.22 1.70 9.49
CA ASN A 34 8.36 0.53 9.69
C ASN A 34 7.41 0.69 10.90
N ALA A 35 7.53 1.76 11.66
CA ALA A 35 6.77 1.91 12.90
C ALA A 35 5.23 1.87 12.72
N PRO A 36 4.62 2.45 11.68
CA PRO A 36 3.19 2.34 11.47
C PRO A 36 2.71 0.92 11.20
N ASP A 37 3.53 0.06 10.60
CA ASP A 37 3.21 -1.35 10.33
C ASP A 37 3.16 -2.23 11.61
N VAL A 38 3.20 -1.63 12.80
CA VAL A 38 2.90 -2.35 14.05
C VAL A 38 1.51 -2.99 14.03
N ASP A 39 0.59 -2.49 13.22
CA ASP A 39 -0.72 -3.08 12.97
C ASP A 39 -0.67 -4.45 12.28
N MET A 40 0.48 -4.86 11.73
CA MET A 40 0.70 -6.23 11.24
C MET A 40 0.43 -7.29 12.31
N VAL A 41 0.50 -6.94 13.59
CA VAL A 41 0.15 -7.85 14.70
C VAL A 41 -1.28 -8.38 14.56
N THR A 42 -2.18 -7.60 13.95
CA THR A 42 -3.58 -8.02 13.74
C THR A 42 -3.70 -9.24 12.82
N VAL A 43 -2.72 -9.51 11.95
CA VAL A 43 -2.70 -10.73 11.12
C VAL A 43 -2.70 -12.01 11.98
N TRP A 44 -2.13 -11.94 13.18
CA TRP A 44 -2.07 -13.07 14.11
C TRP A 44 -3.11 -13.02 15.23
N THR A 45 -3.78 -11.87 15.42
CA THR A 45 -4.74 -11.67 16.53
C THR A 45 -6.18 -11.58 16.09
N THR A 46 -6.43 -11.44 14.78
CA THR A 46 -7.79 -11.42 14.20
C THR A 46 -7.96 -12.55 13.20
N THR A 47 -9.19 -12.96 12.98
CA THR A 47 -9.56 -13.96 11.97
C THR A 47 -10.20 -13.28 10.76
N GLY A 48 -10.34 -13.99 9.66
CA GLY A 48 -11.02 -13.53 8.46
C GLY A 48 -10.46 -12.21 7.90
N TYR A 49 -11.35 -11.28 7.61
CA TYR A 49 -11.00 -9.98 7.02
C TYR A 49 -10.70 -8.88 8.06
N GLY A 50 -10.81 -9.16 9.37
CA GLY A 50 -10.60 -8.17 10.43
C GLY A 50 -9.24 -7.49 10.38
N SER A 51 -8.18 -8.23 10.07
CA SER A 51 -6.85 -7.65 9.92
C SER A 51 -6.78 -6.67 8.74
N ILE A 52 -7.45 -6.97 7.63
CA ILE A 52 -7.47 -6.13 6.42
C ILE A 52 -8.25 -4.84 6.69
N ALA A 53 -9.39 -4.95 7.37
CA ALA A 53 -10.21 -3.81 7.75
C ALA A 53 -9.51 -2.88 8.75
N PHE A 54 -8.69 -3.42 9.67
CA PHE A 54 -7.98 -2.62 10.67
C PHE A 54 -6.73 -1.94 10.11
N ARG A 55 -5.95 -2.65 9.30
CA ARG A 55 -4.65 -2.21 8.81
C ARG A 55 -4.72 -0.92 8.00
N ARG A 56 -3.59 -0.19 7.99
CA ARG A 56 -3.41 1.09 7.29
C ARG A 56 -4.42 2.16 7.71
N GLY A 57 -4.95 2.04 8.94
CA GLY A 57 -5.88 2.98 9.54
C GLY A 57 -5.28 3.72 10.74
N TRP A 58 -5.62 3.28 11.94
CA TRP A 58 -5.26 3.94 13.20
C TRP A 58 -3.76 4.23 13.37
N THR A 59 -2.91 3.30 13.01
CA THR A 59 -1.44 3.42 13.10
C THR A 59 -0.83 4.32 12.03
N HIS A 60 -1.60 4.67 11.00
CA HIS A 60 -1.20 5.50 9.87
C HIS A 60 -1.86 6.88 9.88
N GLY A 61 -2.79 7.10 10.82
CA GLY A 61 -3.50 8.36 10.99
C GLY A 61 -2.72 9.39 11.80
N PRO A 62 -3.23 10.64 11.89
CA PRO A 62 -2.49 11.77 12.46
C PRO A 62 -2.03 11.56 13.90
N LEU A 63 -2.86 10.90 14.74
CA LEU A 63 -2.51 10.66 16.14
C LEU A 63 -1.32 9.71 16.27
N ALA A 64 -1.31 8.62 15.51
CA ALA A 64 -0.18 7.70 15.53
C ALA A 64 1.09 8.31 14.94
N LEU A 65 0.96 9.07 13.84
CA LEU A 65 2.10 9.77 13.22
C LEU A 65 2.69 10.85 14.14
N LEU A 66 1.90 11.37 15.09
CA LEU A 66 2.41 12.25 16.14
C LEU A 66 3.11 11.47 17.27
N LEU A 67 2.52 10.35 17.70
CA LEU A 67 2.97 9.62 18.90
C LEU A 67 4.08 8.60 18.64
N LEU A 68 4.04 7.88 17.51
CA LEU A 68 5.03 6.84 17.20
C LEU A 68 6.48 7.37 17.17
N PRO A 69 6.79 8.55 16.60
CA PRO A 69 8.15 9.10 16.66
C PRO A 69 8.63 9.41 18.07
N LEU A 70 7.73 9.86 18.94
CA LEU A 70 8.05 10.15 20.34
C LEU A 70 8.36 8.86 21.10
N ILE A 71 7.49 7.84 20.94
CA ILE A 71 7.69 6.51 21.53
C ILE A 71 9.01 5.90 21.04
N LEU A 72 9.26 5.93 19.74
CA LEU A 72 10.50 5.39 19.16
C LEU A 72 11.73 6.12 19.69
N THR A 73 11.66 7.46 19.79
CA THR A 73 12.76 8.27 20.37
C THR A 73 13.06 7.85 21.79
N ALA A 74 12.02 7.66 22.63
CA ALA A 74 12.18 7.19 24.00
C ALA A 74 12.78 5.77 24.05
N LEU A 75 12.33 4.86 23.19
CA LEU A 75 12.87 3.49 23.11
C LEU A 75 14.35 3.48 22.67
N VAL A 76 14.72 4.28 21.68
CA VAL A 76 16.12 4.42 21.24
C VAL A 76 17.00 5.00 22.36
N TRP A 77 16.50 6.01 23.08
CA TRP A 77 17.20 6.57 24.23
C TRP A 77 17.35 5.56 25.37
N LEU A 78 16.30 4.86 25.74
CA LEU A 78 16.33 3.82 26.78
C LEU A 78 17.35 2.71 26.41
N TRP A 79 17.34 2.26 25.16
CA TRP A 79 18.31 1.28 24.68
C TRP A 79 19.75 1.81 24.72
N ASP A 80 19.95 3.08 24.39
CA ASP A 80 21.25 3.73 24.48
C ASP A 80 21.79 3.72 25.92
N VAL A 81 20.98 4.14 26.88
CA VAL A 81 21.37 4.22 28.29
C VAL A 81 21.52 2.82 28.92
N ALA A 82 20.55 1.93 28.68
CA ALA A 82 20.51 0.64 29.34
C ALA A 82 21.48 -0.39 28.75
N VAL A 83 21.82 -0.28 27.46
CA VAL A 83 22.59 -1.31 26.75
C VAL A 83 23.84 -0.75 26.09
N ARG A 84 23.72 0.23 25.19
CA ARG A 84 24.84 0.68 24.35
C ARG A 84 25.96 1.30 25.20
N ARG A 85 25.62 2.25 26.06
CA ARG A 85 26.62 2.93 26.93
C ARG A 85 27.18 2.02 27.98
N ARG A 86 26.44 1.01 28.47
CA ARG A 86 26.97 0.03 29.40
C ARG A 86 28.02 -0.88 28.77
N ARG A 87 27.83 -1.21 27.47
CA ARG A 87 28.76 -2.05 26.71
C ARG A 87 29.94 -1.29 26.12
N ALA A 88 29.75 0.00 25.85
CA ALA A 88 30.75 0.89 25.29
C ALA A 88 30.66 2.27 26.00
N PRO A 89 31.26 2.44 27.17
CA PRO A 89 31.17 3.68 27.96
C PRO A 89 31.67 4.93 27.22
N ASP A 90 32.66 4.77 26.35
CA ASP A 90 33.25 5.84 25.54
C ASP A 90 32.46 6.14 24.25
N ALA A 91 31.31 5.45 24.01
CA ALA A 91 30.51 5.66 22.82
C ALA A 91 29.96 7.11 22.79
N PRO A 92 30.00 7.79 21.63
CA PRO A 92 29.51 9.15 21.49
C PRO A 92 28.05 9.28 21.96
N PRO A 93 27.68 10.36 22.68
CA PRO A 93 26.31 10.56 23.16
C PRO A 93 25.34 10.75 22.01
N LEU A 94 24.08 10.31 22.21
CA LEU A 94 22.99 10.59 21.29
C LEU A 94 22.66 12.09 21.31
N ARG A 95 22.37 12.60 20.14
CA ARG A 95 21.74 13.92 19.97
C ARG A 95 20.23 13.72 19.85
N LEU A 96 19.51 13.76 20.98
CA LEU A 96 18.08 13.40 21.04
C LEU A 96 17.22 14.20 20.07
N GLY A 97 17.51 15.49 19.85
CA GLY A 97 16.79 16.30 18.85
C GLY A 97 16.93 15.74 17.43
N TRP A 98 18.10 15.20 17.07
CA TRP A 98 18.27 14.52 15.79
C TRP A 98 17.58 13.16 15.76
N ILE A 99 17.62 12.39 16.85
CA ILE A 99 16.87 11.10 16.93
C ILE A 99 15.38 11.35 16.70
N LEU A 100 14.82 12.38 17.37
CA LEU A 100 13.41 12.75 17.20
C LEU A 100 13.10 13.20 15.77
N ALA A 101 13.92 14.08 15.19
CA ALA A 101 13.73 14.54 13.81
C ALA A 101 13.76 13.37 12.80
N LEU A 102 14.72 12.45 12.96
CA LEU A 102 14.84 11.26 12.11
C LEU A 102 13.70 10.28 12.32
N ALA A 103 13.21 10.14 13.56
CA ALA A 103 12.03 9.36 13.86
C ALA A 103 10.78 9.91 13.14
N TYR A 104 10.58 11.25 13.16
CA TYR A 104 9.51 11.88 12.37
C TYR A 104 9.69 11.69 10.88
N ILE A 105 10.88 11.92 10.33
CA ILE A 105 11.15 11.75 8.89
C ILE A 105 10.84 10.31 8.47
N GLY A 106 11.34 9.30 9.20
CA GLY A 106 11.09 7.90 8.90
C GLY A 106 9.60 7.54 9.01
N THR A 107 8.95 7.91 10.11
CA THR A 107 7.53 7.58 10.33
C THR A 107 6.63 8.26 9.29
N LEU A 108 6.88 9.53 8.94
CA LEU A 108 6.09 10.25 7.93
C LEU A 108 6.35 9.75 6.51
N SER A 109 7.54 9.21 6.22
CA SER A 109 7.81 8.59 4.92
C SER A 109 6.96 7.35 4.67
N HIS A 110 6.60 6.60 5.73
CA HIS A 110 5.84 5.36 5.62
C HIS A 110 4.48 5.53 4.91
N PRO A 111 3.54 6.37 5.39
CA PRO A 111 2.25 6.56 4.72
C PRO A 111 2.39 7.15 3.32
N MET A 112 3.43 7.94 3.05
CA MET A 112 3.70 8.43 1.69
C MET A 112 4.05 7.30 0.72
N LEU A 113 4.87 6.34 1.18
CA LEU A 113 5.21 5.15 0.41
C LEU A 113 4.00 4.22 0.23
N ASP A 114 3.21 4.04 1.27
CA ASP A 114 2.01 3.21 1.26
C ASP A 114 0.90 3.76 0.37
N TRP A 115 0.79 5.08 0.27
CA TRP A 115 -0.14 5.72 -0.65
C TRP A 115 0.13 5.34 -2.13
N LEU A 116 1.37 5.04 -2.50
CA LEU A 116 1.74 4.77 -3.90
C LEU A 116 1.09 3.52 -4.50
N ASN A 117 0.59 2.59 -3.68
CA ASN A 117 0.02 1.33 -4.16
C ASN A 117 -1.51 1.33 -4.22
N THR A 118 -2.08 0.25 -4.81
CA THR A 118 -3.52 0.06 -5.02
C THR A 118 -4.26 -0.50 -3.82
N TYR A 119 -3.55 -0.89 -2.74
CA TYR A 119 -4.20 -1.34 -1.51
C TYR A 119 -4.90 -0.18 -0.80
N GLY A 120 -4.32 1.01 -0.85
CA GLY A 120 -4.83 2.21 -0.20
C GLY A 120 -4.37 2.40 1.24
N ILE A 121 -4.69 3.57 1.79
CA ILE A 121 -4.36 3.98 3.15
C ILE A 121 -5.43 4.94 3.70
N ARG A 122 -5.77 4.83 4.98
CA ARG A 122 -6.71 5.74 5.67
C ARG A 122 -5.95 6.79 6.49
N LEU A 123 -5.46 7.79 5.80
CA LEU A 123 -4.60 8.84 6.39
C LEU A 123 -5.28 9.69 7.46
N LEU A 124 -6.61 9.72 7.50
CA LEU A 124 -7.38 10.61 8.39
C LEU A 124 -8.00 9.88 9.59
N MET A 125 -7.74 8.58 9.78
CA MET A 125 -8.21 7.86 10.96
C MET A 125 -7.66 8.49 12.26
N PRO A 126 -8.46 8.61 13.33
CA PRO A 126 -9.86 8.17 13.50
C PRO A 126 -10.91 9.18 13.03
N PHE A 127 -10.55 10.30 12.44
CA PHE A 127 -11.47 11.41 12.12
C PHE A 127 -12.28 11.14 10.85
N SER A 128 -11.79 10.28 9.95
CA SER A 128 -12.46 9.88 8.72
C SER A 128 -11.95 8.52 8.24
N ASP A 129 -12.87 7.67 7.79
CA ASP A 129 -12.59 6.35 7.23
C ASP A 129 -12.18 6.38 5.75
N ARG A 130 -12.04 7.57 5.17
CA ARG A 130 -11.72 7.73 3.75
C ARG A 130 -10.39 7.08 3.39
N TRP A 131 -10.43 6.27 2.33
CA TRP A 131 -9.26 5.67 1.72
C TRP A 131 -8.63 6.59 0.68
N PHE A 132 -7.29 6.58 0.62
CA PHE A 132 -6.48 7.31 -0.35
C PHE A 132 -5.61 6.33 -1.12
N TYR A 133 -5.53 6.49 -2.44
CA TYR A 133 -4.84 5.59 -3.36
C TYR A 133 -3.95 6.39 -4.30
N GLY A 134 -2.75 5.88 -4.57
CA GLY A 134 -1.83 6.44 -5.56
C GLY A 134 -1.80 5.66 -6.86
N ASP A 135 -2.10 4.35 -6.78
CA ASP A 135 -2.25 3.44 -7.92
C ASP A 135 -1.07 3.46 -8.92
N ALA A 136 0.14 3.69 -8.44
CA ALA A 136 1.30 3.93 -9.29
C ALA A 136 2.39 2.86 -9.20
N VAL A 137 2.55 2.24 -8.02
CA VAL A 137 3.62 1.28 -7.75
C VAL A 137 3.02 -0.01 -7.20
N PHE A 138 3.45 -1.15 -7.74
CA PHE A 138 3.05 -2.43 -7.15
C PHE A 138 3.63 -2.58 -5.73
N ILE A 139 2.90 -3.24 -4.83
CA ILE A 139 3.27 -3.34 -3.40
C ILE A 139 4.68 -3.87 -3.18
N ILE A 140 5.17 -4.75 -4.06
CA ILE A 140 6.53 -5.31 -4.09
C ILE A 140 7.15 -4.94 -5.44
N ASP A 141 8.06 -3.97 -5.46
CA ASP A 141 8.74 -3.53 -6.68
C ASP A 141 10.24 -3.85 -6.60
N PRO A 142 10.72 -4.89 -7.32
CA PRO A 142 12.11 -5.31 -7.26
C PRO A 142 13.08 -4.28 -7.87
N TYR A 143 12.64 -3.46 -8.82
CA TYR A 143 13.49 -2.42 -9.40
C TYR A 143 13.73 -1.31 -8.37
N TRP A 144 12.69 -0.94 -7.62
CA TRP A 144 12.85 0.03 -6.54
C TRP A 144 13.72 -0.50 -5.41
N TRP A 145 13.58 -1.79 -5.06
CA TRP A 145 14.50 -2.42 -4.10
C TRP A 145 15.95 -2.33 -4.56
N LEU A 146 16.25 -2.61 -5.84
CA LEU A 146 17.61 -2.51 -6.39
C LEU A 146 18.13 -1.07 -6.35
N LEU A 147 17.30 -0.09 -6.67
CA LEU A 147 17.67 1.32 -6.61
C LEU A 147 17.97 1.75 -5.16
N LEU A 148 17.10 1.45 -4.20
CA LEU A 148 17.32 1.76 -2.78
C LEU A 148 18.52 1.02 -2.22
N ALA A 149 18.69 -0.27 -2.55
CA ALA A 149 19.86 -1.06 -2.15
C ALA A 149 21.15 -0.49 -2.72
N SER A 150 21.14 0.03 -3.95
CA SER A 150 22.33 0.64 -4.58
C SER A 150 22.88 1.82 -3.76
N VAL A 151 22.00 2.64 -3.17
CA VAL A 151 22.39 3.73 -2.26
C VAL A 151 23.19 3.20 -1.08
N VAL A 152 22.67 2.14 -0.45
CA VAL A 152 23.31 1.51 0.72
C VAL A 152 24.63 0.85 0.35
N VAL A 153 24.68 0.14 -0.78
CA VAL A 153 25.88 -0.55 -1.26
C VAL A 153 26.98 0.45 -1.62
N LEU A 154 26.66 1.53 -2.35
CA LEU A 154 27.63 2.57 -2.70
C LEU A 154 28.22 3.22 -1.44
N ALA A 155 27.39 3.52 -0.45
CA ALA A 155 27.85 4.08 0.81
C ALA A 155 28.76 3.08 1.58
N ARG A 156 28.43 1.79 1.60
CA ARG A 156 29.26 0.74 2.24
C ARG A 156 30.60 0.56 1.51
N ARG A 157 30.61 0.72 0.17
CA ARG A 157 31.84 0.67 -0.64
C ARG A 157 32.65 1.97 -0.58
N LYS A 158 32.30 2.90 0.34
CA LYS A 158 32.97 4.19 0.53
C LYS A 158 33.01 5.05 -0.76
N ALA A 159 32.01 4.93 -1.61
CA ALA A 159 31.83 5.83 -2.75
C ALA A 159 31.67 7.28 -2.25
N SER A 160 31.95 8.27 -3.12
CA SER A 160 31.80 9.67 -2.76
C SER A 160 30.36 9.97 -2.35
N LEU A 161 30.17 10.90 -1.40
CA LEU A 161 28.83 11.29 -0.96
C LEU A 161 28.00 11.82 -2.13
N ARG A 162 28.63 12.42 -3.13
CA ARG A 162 27.96 12.86 -4.38
C ARG A 162 27.35 11.67 -5.11
N ALA A 163 28.10 10.58 -5.30
CA ALA A 163 27.60 9.37 -5.96
C ALA A 163 26.44 8.73 -5.19
N VAL A 164 26.54 8.66 -3.85
CA VAL A 164 25.46 8.15 -2.97
C VAL A 164 24.21 9.01 -3.09
N ARG A 165 24.35 10.34 -3.07
CA ARG A 165 23.21 11.26 -3.24
C ARG A 165 22.58 11.17 -4.62
N VAL A 166 23.36 11.04 -5.69
CA VAL A 166 22.82 10.83 -7.04
C VAL A 166 22.02 9.55 -7.11
N ALA A 167 22.52 8.44 -6.55
CA ALA A 167 21.77 7.20 -6.46
C ALA A 167 20.47 7.38 -5.64
N GLY A 168 20.50 8.16 -4.55
CA GLY A 168 19.31 8.49 -3.76
C GLY A 168 18.29 9.31 -4.56
N ILE A 169 18.73 10.28 -5.36
CA ILE A 169 17.86 11.05 -6.25
C ILE A 169 17.22 10.15 -7.30
N VAL A 170 17.97 9.23 -7.92
CA VAL A 170 17.43 8.27 -8.88
C VAL A 170 16.40 7.34 -8.23
N ALA A 171 16.69 6.85 -7.01
CA ALA A 171 15.77 6.00 -6.27
C ALA A 171 14.47 6.73 -5.90
N LEU A 172 14.51 8.05 -5.66
CA LEU A 172 13.32 8.87 -5.42
C LEU A 172 12.59 9.24 -6.72
N ALA A 173 13.32 9.51 -7.79
CA ALA A 173 12.74 9.86 -9.09
C ALA A 173 11.94 8.71 -9.71
N TYR A 174 12.32 7.47 -9.44
CA TYR A 174 11.66 6.29 -9.99
C TYR A 174 10.16 6.21 -9.61
N PRO A 175 9.74 6.19 -8.35
CA PRO A 175 8.31 6.15 -8.02
C PRO A 175 7.57 7.42 -8.47
N LEU A 176 8.22 8.59 -8.49
CA LEU A 176 7.61 9.82 -9.01
C LEU A 176 7.33 9.71 -10.52
N ALA A 177 8.24 9.11 -11.27
CA ALA A 177 8.01 8.83 -12.69
C ALA A 177 6.85 7.84 -12.89
N LEU A 178 6.74 6.80 -12.06
CA LEU A 178 5.61 5.86 -12.11
C LEU A 178 4.28 6.55 -11.77
N VAL A 179 4.26 7.47 -10.80
CA VAL A 179 3.07 8.29 -10.52
C VAL A 179 2.68 9.12 -11.74
N ALA A 180 3.63 9.76 -12.40
CA ALA A 180 3.35 10.53 -13.61
C ALA A 180 2.82 9.64 -14.74
N LEU A 181 3.42 8.46 -14.95
CA LEU A 181 2.94 7.46 -15.92
C LEU A 181 1.51 7.00 -15.58
N ALA A 182 1.22 6.70 -14.32
CA ALA A 182 -0.12 6.27 -13.90
C ALA A 182 -1.16 7.36 -14.23
N ARG A 183 -0.88 8.64 -13.95
CA ARG A 183 -1.81 9.75 -14.26
C ARG A 183 -2.03 9.98 -15.76
N VAL A 184 -1.00 9.76 -16.57
CA VAL A 184 -1.15 9.77 -18.03
C VAL A 184 -1.91 8.52 -18.49
N GLY A 185 -1.61 7.37 -17.88
CA GLY A 185 -2.27 6.09 -18.16
C GLY A 185 -3.78 6.14 -17.88
N ASP A 186 -4.21 6.73 -16.77
CA ASP A 186 -5.64 6.93 -16.45
C ASP A 186 -6.37 7.69 -17.56
N ARG A 187 -5.76 8.76 -18.07
CA ARG A 187 -6.35 9.58 -19.16
C ARG A 187 -6.46 8.81 -20.48
N LEU A 188 -5.37 8.11 -20.86
CA LEU A 188 -5.35 7.29 -22.06
C LEU A 188 -6.37 6.14 -21.96
N ALA A 189 -6.48 5.53 -20.80
CA ALA A 189 -7.40 4.45 -20.55
C ALA A 189 -8.87 4.91 -20.58
N MET A 190 -9.17 6.08 -20.04
CA MET A 190 -10.52 6.67 -20.10
C MET A 190 -10.91 7.01 -21.54
N GLN A 191 -10.00 7.61 -22.31
CA GLN A 191 -10.23 7.89 -23.73
C GLN A 191 -10.48 6.60 -24.52
N ALA A 192 -9.63 5.59 -24.32
CA ALA A 192 -9.76 4.30 -24.98
C ALA A 192 -11.04 3.55 -24.59
N ALA A 193 -11.53 3.70 -23.35
CA ALA A 193 -12.82 3.13 -22.94
C ALA A 193 -13.97 3.67 -23.79
N ALA A 194 -14.02 4.98 -23.98
CA ALA A 194 -15.02 5.61 -24.84
C ALA A 194 -14.90 5.18 -26.32
N GLU A 195 -13.66 5.14 -26.86
CA GLU A 195 -13.39 4.72 -28.25
C GLU A 195 -13.73 3.25 -28.51
N GLN A 196 -13.62 2.38 -27.49
CA GLN A 196 -13.91 0.94 -27.56
C GLN A 196 -15.34 0.60 -27.11
N GLY A 197 -16.22 1.59 -26.96
CA GLY A 197 -17.66 1.40 -26.75
C GLY A 197 -18.03 1.04 -25.30
N ILE A 198 -17.18 1.36 -24.31
CA ILE A 198 -17.54 1.24 -22.90
C ILE A 198 -18.26 2.53 -22.49
N GLU A 199 -19.57 2.55 -22.76
CA GLU A 199 -20.42 3.69 -22.44
C GLU A 199 -20.62 3.84 -20.93
N GLY A 200 -20.69 5.09 -20.43
CA GLY A 200 -20.96 5.38 -19.03
C GLY A 200 -19.77 5.12 -18.09
N ALA A 201 -18.57 4.90 -18.60
CA ALA A 201 -17.39 4.81 -17.75
C ALA A 201 -17.10 6.19 -17.12
N TYR A 202 -17.05 6.23 -15.78
CA TYR A 202 -16.80 7.46 -15.02
C TYR A 202 -15.47 7.46 -14.26
N GLU A 203 -14.87 6.31 -14.09
CA GLU A 203 -13.55 6.10 -13.44
C GLU A 203 -12.78 5.00 -14.18
N VAL A 204 -11.45 5.12 -14.21
CA VAL A 204 -10.57 4.03 -14.59
C VAL A 204 -9.54 3.84 -13.50
N LEU A 205 -9.35 2.60 -13.06
CA LEU A 205 -8.24 2.22 -12.21
C LEU A 205 -7.05 1.80 -13.07
N TYR A 206 -5.92 2.49 -12.89
CA TYR A 206 -4.61 2.03 -13.32
C TYR A 206 -4.00 1.14 -12.23
N GLN A 207 -3.88 -0.16 -12.49
CA GLN A 207 -3.32 -1.11 -11.54
C GLN A 207 -1.93 -1.58 -12.00
N PRO A 208 -0.84 -1.15 -11.33
CA PRO A 208 0.51 -1.56 -11.67
C PRO A 208 0.68 -3.08 -11.53
N ARG A 209 1.48 -3.68 -12.40
CA ARG A 209 1.72 -5.12 -12.40
C ARG A 209 3.05 -5.47 -11.72
N PRO A 210 3.13 -6.62 -11.03
CA PRO A 210 4.37 -7.06 -10.40
C PRO A 210 5.51 -7.16 -11.42
N ALA A 211 6.66 -6.56 -11.11
CA ALA A 211 7.87 -6.56 -11.92
C ALA A 211 7.69 -6.10 -13.38
N ARG A 212 6.65 -5.31 -13.68
CA ARG A 212 6.37 -4.76 -15.02
C ARG A 212 6.02 -3.27 -14.95
N PRO A 213 7.00 -2.38 -14.70
CA PRO A 213 6.74 -0.95 -14.46
C PRO A 213 6.18 -0.22 -15.71
N PHE A 214 6.29 -0.83 -16.90
CA PHE A 214 5.78 -0.29 -18.15
C PHE A 214 4.51 -1.01 -18.65
N ALA A 215 3.77 -1.68 -17.74
CA ALA A 215 2.50 -2.30 -18.05
C ALA A 215 1.57 -2.20 -16.84
N ALA A 216 0.28 -1.95 -17.10
CA ALA A 216 -0.76 -1.93 -16.09
C ALA A 216 -1.94 -2.79 -16.52
N GLN A 217 -2.66 -3.32 -15.54
CA GLN A 217 -4.03 -3.74 -15.71
C GLN A 217 -4.94 -2.53 -15.55
N LEU A 218 -6.02 -2.49 -16.31
CA LEU A 218 -7.01 -1.43 -16.26
C LEU A 218 -8.35 -2.00 -15.85
N ILE A 219 -9.11 -1.21 -15.11
CA ILE A 219 -10.51 -1.48 -14.80
C ILE A 219 -11.29 -0.22 -15.09
N ALA A 220 -12.08 -0.19 -16.17
CA ALA A 220 -13.04 0.88 -16.40
C ALA A 220 -14.32 0.56 -15.62
N VAL A 221 -14.79 1.54 -14.86
CA VAL A 221 -15.89 1.43 -13.92
C VAL A 221 -17.13 2.09 -14.51
N THR A 222 -18.20 1.34 -14.62
CA THR A 222 -19.54 1.82 -14.94
C THR A 222 -20.48 1.56 -13.77
N ASP A 223 -21.70 2.08 -13.81
CA ASP A 223 -22.69 1.84 -12.75
C ASP A 223 -23.07 0.35 -12.61
N SER A 224 -22.94 -0.43 -13.67
CA SER A 224 -23.39 -1.83 -13.71
C SER A 224 -22.27 -2.86 -13.78
N ALA A 225 -21.04 -2.45 -14.15
CA ALA A 225 -19.98 -3.41 -14.45
C ALA A 225 -18.57 -2.83 -14.35
N TYR A 226 -17.61 -3.72 -14.16
CA TYR A 226 -16.18 -3.50 -14.25
C TYR A 226 -15.64 -4.12 -15.53
N HIS A 227 -15.08 -3.30 -16.42
CA HIS A 227 -14.53 -3.74 -17.70
C HIS A 227 -13.02 -3.81 -17.61
N PHE A 228 -12.46 -4.98 -17.91
CA PHE A 228 -11.03 -5.22 -17.78
C PHE A 228 -10.28 -4.90 -19.05
N GLY A 229 -9.10 -4.34 -18.88
CA GLY A 229 -8.20 -3.99 -19.97
C GLY A 229 -6.74 -4.00 -19.52
N ARG A 230 -5.88 -3.62 -20.42
CA ARG A 230 -4.44 -3.52 -20.19
C ARG A 230 -3.86 -2.33 -20.92
N LEU A 231 -2.87 -1.73 -20.28
CA LEU A 231 -2.03 -0.70 -20.87
C LEU A 231 -0.59 -1.21 -20.96
N GLN A 232 0.04 -0.99 -22.11
CA GLN A 232 1.47 -1.19 -22.34
C GLN A 232 2.07 0.11 -22.81
N TRP A 233 3.18 0.54 -22.20
CA TRP A 233 3.87 1.77 -22.54
C TRP A 233 4.86 1.61 -23.69
N LEU A 234 5.42 0.41 -23.86
CA LEU A 234 6.48 0.13 -24.83
C LEU A 234 6.02 -0.93 -25.87
N PRO A 235 6.42 -0.80 -27.16
CA PRO A 235 7.25 0.26 -27.74
C PRO A 235 6.50 1.60 -27.94
N ARG A 236 5.17 1.59 -27.91
CA ARG A 236 4.28 2.76 -27.94
C ARG A 236 3.12 2.54 -26.96
N PRO A 237 2.61 3.61 -26.33
CA PRO A 237 1.44 3.49 -25.48
C PRO A 237 0.27 2.85 -26.25
N SER A 238 -0.27 1.77 -25.70
CA SER A 238 -1.42 1.07 -26.25
C SER A 238 -2.35 0.63 -25.13
N VAL A 239 -3.64 0.91 -25.30
CA VAL A 239 -4.71 0.51 -24.39
C VAL A 239 -5.64 -0.43 -25.12
N HIS A 240 -5.96 -1.54 -24.49
CA HIS A 240 -6.89 -2.52 -25.02
C HIS A 240 -7.78 -3.07 -23.91
N TYR A 241 -9.10 -2.95 -24.07
CA TYR A 241 -10.10 -3.63 -23.25
C TYR A 241 -10.41 -4.97 -23.90
N ASP A 242 -10.25 -6.08 -23.15
CA ASP A 242 -10.29 -7.45 -23.67
C ASP A 242 -11.70 -8.08 -23.69
N GLY A 243 -12.72 -7.30 -23.36
CA GLY A 243 -14.10 -7.76 -23.29
C GLY A 243 -14.46 -8.54 -22.01
N ALA A 244 -13.50 -8.79 -21.12
CA ALA A 244 -13.79 -9.38 -19.83
C ALA A 244 -14.54 -8.38 -18.94
N VAL A 245 -15.65 -8.82 -18.35
CA VAL A 245 -16.55 -7.97 -17.57
C VAL A 245 -16.97 -8.71 -16.30
N ILE A 246 -17.00 -7.97 -15.19
CA ILE A 246 -17.63 -8.41 -13.94
C ILE A 246 -18.81 -7.47 -13.66
N ALA A 247 -20.01 -8.01 -13.55
CA ALA A 247 -21.19 -7.23 -13.14
C ALA A 247 -21.06 -6.81 -11.67
N VAL A 248 -21.41 -5.56 -11.34
CA VAL A 248 -21.41 -5.09 -9.94
C VAL A 248 -22.40 -5.90 -9.10
N GLY A 249 -23.54 -6.26 -9.69
CA GLY A 249 -24.65 -6.89 -8.97
C GLY A 249 -25.40 -5.87 -8.09
N ASP A 250 -26.37 -6.37 -7.34
CA ASP A 250 -27.19 -5.52 -6.45
C ASP A 250 -26.66 -5.63 -4.99
N LEU A 251 -25.80 -4.70 -4.61
CA LEU A 251 -25.27 -4.59 -3.24
C LEU A 251 -26.33 -4.16 -2.22
N THR A 252 -27.51 -3.71 -2.68
CA THR A 252 -28.63 -3.31 -1.82
C THR A 252 -29.68 -4.41 -1.65
N HIS A 253 -29.51 -5.53 -2.32
CA HIS A 253 -30.40 -6.68 -2.23
C HIS A 253 -30.57 -7.16 -0.77
N PRO A 254 -31.81 -7.46 -0.30
CA PRO A 254 -32.06 -7.82 1.10
C PRO A 254 -31.15 -8.92 1.67
N ARG A 255 -30.81 -9.95 0.85
CA ARG A 255 -29.90 -11.01 1.26
C ARG A 255 -28.45 -10.54 1.45
N VAL A 256 -27.99 -9.57 0.66
CA VAL A 256 -26.66 -8.94 0.82
C VAL A 256 -26.63 -8.08 2.08
N VAL A 257 -27.71 -7.33 2.33
CA VAL A 257 -27.85 -6.53 3.55
C VAL A 257 -27.88 -7.45 4.77
N GLN A 258 -28.64 -8.54 4.72
CA GLN A 258 -28.67 -9.56 5.78
C GLN A 258 -27.26 -10.15 6.04
N ALA A 259 -26.54 -10.57 4.98
CA ALA A 259 -25.17 -11.07 5.11
C ALA A 259 -24.25 -10.05 5.79
N ARG A 260 -24.34 -8.77 5.39
CA ARG A 260 -23.56 -7.69 6.00
C ARG A 260 -23.92 -7.48 7.48
N ASP A 261 -25.18 -7.54 7.84
CA ASP A 261 -25.64 -7.27 9.20
C ASP A 261 -25.33 -8.44 10.16
N GLU A 262 -25.34 -9.67 9.68
CA GLU A 262 -25.09 -10.87 10.46
C GLU A 262 -23.62 -11.31 10.51
N ASP A 263 -22.81 -11.03 9.46
CA ASP A 263 -21.46 -11.54 9.33
C ASP A 263 -20.40 -10.41 9.44
N GLN A 264 -19.46 -10.57 10.39
CA GLN A 264 -18.38 -9.59 10.61
C GLN A 264 -17.39 -9.55 9.45
N ASP A 265 -17.09 -10.70 8.84
CA ASP A 265 -16.14 -10.76 7.71
C ASP A 265 -16.68 -10.03 6.49
N VAL A 266 -18.01 -10.06 6.28
CA VAL A 266 -18.67 -9.26 5.23
C VAL A 266 -18.50 -7.77 5.47
N ARG A 267 -18.73 -7.31 6.72
CA ARG A 267 -18.51 -5.90 7.08
C ARG A 267 -17.06 -5.48 6.88
N ASP A 268 -16.13 -6.27 7.37
CA ASP A 268 -14.69 -6.01 7.30
C ASP A 268 -14.20 -6.01 5.85
N PHE A 269 -14.68 -6.93 5.01
CA PHE A 269 -14.38 -6.95 3.59
C PHE A 269 -14.87 -5.67 2.90
N LEU A 270 -16.11 -5.25 3.15
CA LEU A 270 -16.70 -4.05 2.55
C LEU A 270 -16.03 -2.75 3.01
N VAL A 271 -15.46 -2.71 4.22
CA VAL A 271 -14.64 -1.56 4.68
C VAL A 271 -13.40 -1.36 3.79
N TRP A 272 -12.80 -2.44 3.31
CA TRP A 272 -11.57 -2.39 2.50
C TRP A 272 -11.85 -2.41 0.99
N SER A 273 -12.90 -3.09 0.54
CA SER A 273 -13.19 -3.27 -0.88
C SER A 273 -13.49 -1.93 -1.55
N ARG A 274 -12.71 -1.59 -2.60
CA ARG A 274 -12.89 -0.36 -3.38
C ARG A 274 -13.87 -0.54 -4.54
N TYR A 275 -13.88 -1.72 -5.14
CA TYR A 275 -14.72 -2.08 -6.29
C TYR A 275 -15.44 -3.40 -6.00
N PRO A 276 -16.36 -3.37 -5.01
CA PRO A 276 -17.09 -4.57 -4.61
C PRO A 276 -18.05 -5.02 -5.70
N TYR A 277 -18.13 -6.33 -5.88
CA TYR A 277 -19.19 -6.95 -6.68
C TYR A 277 -19.84 -8.07 -5.88
N VAL A 278 -21.08 -8.41 -6.25
CA VAL A 278 -21.84 -9.47 -5.60
C VAL A 278 -22.43 -10.43 -6.63
N GLU A 279 -22.31 -11.72 -6.34
CA GLU A 279 -23.01 -12.80 -7.02
C GLU A 279 -23.86 -13.54 -6.00
N MET A 280 -25.04 -13.99 -6.41
CA MET A 280 -25.96 -14.74 -5.55
C MET A 280 -26.32 -16.07 -6.19
N HIS A 281 -26.21 -17.12 -5.39
CA HIS A 281 -26.57 -18.49 -5.80
C HIS A 281 -27.58 -19.06 -4.81
N THR A 282 -28.82 -19.22 -5.26
CA THR A 282 -29.89 -19.81 -4.44
C THR A 282 -29.90 -21.32 -4.59
N THR A 283 -29.83 -22.05 -3.48
CA THR A 283 -29.92 -23.49 -3.46
C THR A 283 -31.39 -23.91 -3.39
N ALA A 284 -31.86 -24.70 -4.39
CA ALA A 284 -33.25 -25.10 -4.47
C ALA A 284 -33.69 -26.09 -3.36
N ALA A 285 -32.74 -26.77 -2.71
CA ALA A 285 -33.02 -27.83 -1.74
C ALA A 285 -33.52 -27.34 -0.38
N ASP A 286 -33.02 -26.17 0.10
CA ASP A 286 -33.35 -25.65 1.42
C ASP A 286 -33.70 -24.14 1.44
N GLY A 287 -33.75 -23.51 0.25
CA GLY A 287 -34.03 -22.07 0.09
C GLY A 287 -32.94 -21.16 0.57
N SER A 288 -31.77 -21.67 0.95
CA SER A 288 -30.63 -20.86 1.34
C SER A 288 -30.05 -20.12 0.12
N THR A 289 -29.56 -18.91 0.36
CA THR A 289 -28.89 -18.11 -0.66
C THR A 289 -27.43 -17.92 -0.25
N THR A 290 -26.53 -18.37 -1.10
CA THR A 290 -25.10 -18.04 -0.93
C THR A 290 -24.82 -16.70 -1.59
N VAL A 291 -24.45 -15.71 -0.77
CA VAL A 291 -23.98 -14.41 -1.18
C VAL A 291 -22.46 -14.46 -1.34
N VAL A 292 -22.01 -14.15 -2.53
CA VAL A 292 -20.62 -14.19 -2.89
C VAL A 292 -20.16 -12.76 -3.19
N LEU A 293 -19.28 -12.22 -2.34
CA LEU A 293 -18.70 -10.90 -2.49
C LEU A 293 -17.27 -11.00 -3.02
N GLY A 294 -16.88 -10.07 -3.90
CA GLY A 294 -15.53 -9.96 -4.41
C GLY A 294 -15.12 -8.51 -4.63
N ASP A 295 -13.83 -8.28 -4.89
CA ASP A 295 -13.28 -6.98 -5.30
C ASP A 295 -12.66 -7.12 -6.68
N ALA A 296 -13.07 -6.27 -7.61
CA ALA A 296 -12.65 -6.35 -9.01
C ALA A 296 -11.13 -6.16 -9.21
N ARG A 297 -10.42 -5.55 -8.24
CA ARG A 297 -8.95 -5.46 -8.26
C ARG A 297 -8.27 -6.82 -8.14
N PHE A 298 -8.95 -7.80 -7.51
CA PHE A 298 -8.41 -9.10 -7.14
C PHE A 298 -9.39 -10.21 -7.54
N PRO A 299 -9.64 -10.41 -8.85
CA PRO A 299 -10.59 -11.43 -9.30
C PRO A 299 -10.18 -12.81 -8.77
N ARG A 300 -11.18 -13.64 -8.46
CA ARG A 300 -11.00 -14.98 -7.89
C ARG A 300 -10.04 -15.82 -8.71
N GLY A 301 -9.15 -16.51 -8.03
CA GLY A 301 -8.15 -17.38 -8.67
C GLY A 301 -6.84 -16.68 -9.06
N GLY A 302 -6.69 -15.37 -8.80
CA GLY A 302 -5.44 -14.64 -9.02
C GLY A 302 -4.42 -14.83 -7.90
N PHE A 303 -3.23 -14.20 -8.04
CA PHE A 303 -2.13 -14.20 -7.06
C PHE A 303 -2.56 -13.75 -5.64
N ALA A 304 -3.62 -12.98 -5.53
CA ALA A 304 -4.18 -12.48 -4.28
C ALA A 304 -5.47 -13.24 -3.86
N GLY A 305 -5.56 -14.53 -4.10
CA GLY A 305 -6.78 -15.33 -3.88
C GLY A 305 -7.44 -15.16 -2.50
N ALA A 306 -6.65 -14.90 -1.44
CA ALA A 306 -7.17 -14.56 -0.11
C ALA A 306 -7.85 -13.18 -0.03
N LEU A 307 -7.55 -12.26 -0.96
CA LEU A 307 -8.18 -10.95 -1.09
C LEU A 307 -9.35 -10.96 -2.10
N GLY A 308 -9.53 -12.06 -2.83
CA GLY A 308 -10.46 -12.15 -3.96
C GLY A 308 -11.93 -12.24 -3.59
N GLY A 309 -12.27 -12.35 -2.30
CA GLY A 309 -13.65 -12.33 -1.84
C GLY A 309 -14.02 -13.45 -0.88
N LEU A 310 -15.26 -13.40 -0.41
CA LEU A 310 -15.84 -14.37 0.53
C LEU A 310 -17.21 -14.86 0.05
N ALA A 311 -17.66 -15.98 0.61
CA ALA A 311 -18.99 -16.53 0.36
C ALA A 311 -19.67 -16.82 1.70
N VAL A 312 -20.87 -16.31 1.88
CA VAL A 312 -21.67 -16.48 3.11
C VAL A 312 -23.05 -16.98 2.72
N SER A 313 -23.53 -17.99 3.44
CA SER A 313 -24.89 -18.52 3.24
C SER A 313 -25.86 -17.83 4.21
N VAL A 314 -26.91 -17.24 3.68
CA VAL A 314 -28.02 -16.61 4.42
C VAL A 314 -29.33 -17.37 4.15
N ARG A 315 -30.19 -17.48 5.17
CA ARG A 315 -31.47 -18.18 5.10
C ARG A 315 -32.64 -17.24 5.13
#